data_00dbafde37c257c841630109fd895735
#
_entry.id   00dbafde37c257c841630109fd895735
#
_cell.length_a   1.000
_cell.length_b   1.000
_cell.length_c   1.000
_cell.angle_alpha   90.00
_cell.angle_beta   90.00
_cell.angle_gamma   90.00
#
_symmetry.space_group_name_H-M   'P 1'
#
loop_
_entity.id
_entity.type
_entity.pdbx_description
1 polymer ?
#
loop_
_entity_poly.entity_id
_entity_poly.type
_entity_poly.pdbx_seq_one_letter_code
_entity_poly.pdbx_strand_id
1 'polypeptide(L)'
;MKEKVVLAYSGGLDTTALIPWLKETFDYDVVCCCVNCGQGNELDGLDERAKLSGASKLYIEDIVDDFCDNFIVPCVQAGAVYEHQYLLGTSMARPAIVKKLVEIARKENAVAICHGATGKGNDQIRFELGIKALAPDIKIIAPWRMTDKWTMQSREDEIAFCKAHGIDLPFDASHSYSRDRNLWHISHEGLELEDPSQAPNYDNMLVLGVTPEKAPDKETEVTMTFEQGVPKTLNGKEMKVSEIITELNKLGGENGIGIVDIVENRVVGMKSRGVYETPGGTILMAAHEQLEELTLDRETMETKKKLGSQFAQVVYEGKWYTPLREAIQAFVESTQKYVTGEVKFKLYKGNIIKAGTTSPYSLYNESLASFTTGDLYDHHDADGFITLFGLPLKVRAMMLKEVEQNKK
;
A
#
# COMPACT_ATOMS: atom_id res chain seq x y z
N MET A 1 10.14 40.05 -1.15
CA MET A 1 9.43 39.01 -0.40
C MET A 1 10.41 37.87 -0.24
N LYS A 2 10.42 37.18 0.91
CA LYS A 2 11.24 35.98 1.07
C LYS A 2 10.77 34.89 0.10
N GLU A 3 11.69 34.06 -0.37
CA GLU A 3 11.35 32.85 -1.13
C GLU A 3 10.60 31.88 -0.22
N LYS A 4 9.68 31.11 -0.80
CA LYS A 4 8.85 30.16 -0.07
C LYS A 4 9.34 28.73 -0.27
N VAL A 5 9.22 27.94 0.78
CA VAL A 5 9.36 26.48 0.75
C VAL A 5 8.07 25.84 1.22
N VAL A 6 7.62 24.78 0.53
CA VAL A 6 6.53 23.92 1.01
C VAL A 6 7.13 22.75 1.77
N LEU A 7 6.75 22.59 3.04
CA LEU A 7 7.16 21.48 3.89
C LEU A 7 6.07 20.42 3.91
N ALA A 8 6.43 19.17 3.55
CA ALA A 8 5.59 18.01 3.81
C ALA A 8 5.49 17.83 5.33
N TYR A 9 4.37 18.25 5.90
CA TYR A 9 4.21 18.41 7.33
C TYR A 9 3.26 17.36 7.91
N SER A 10 3.78 16.49 8.76
CA SER A 10 2.98 15.48 9.48
C SER A 10 2.56 15.94 10.89
N GLY A 11 3.15 17.01 11.39
CA GLY A 11 2.97 17.46 12.79
C GLY A 11 3.78 16.65 13.80
N GLY A 12 4.57 15.68 13.37
CA GLY A 12 5.53 14.98 14.22
C GLY A 12 6.75 15.84 14.59
N LEU A 13 7.58 15.33 15.48
CA LEU A 13 8.76 16.04 15.98
C LEU A 13 9.69 16.50 14.85
N ASP A 14 10.10 15.56 13.99
CA ASP A 14 11.05 15.82 12.90
C ASP A 14 10.55 16.93 11.98
N THR A 15 9.29 16.87 11.52
CA THR A 15 8.73 17.89 10.63
C THR A 15 8.47 19.22 11.34
N THR A 16 8.26 19.20 12.65
CA THR A 16 8.12 20.42 13.47
C THR A 16 9.45 21.12 13.63
N ALA A 17 10.54 20.41 13.92
CA ALA A 17 11.89 20.94 14.00
C ALA A 17 12.38 21.54 12.67
N LEU A 18 11.89 21.01 11.55
CA LEU A 18 12.24 21.52 10.22
C LEU A 18 11.74 22.94 9.96
N ILE A 19 10.68 23.42 10.62
CA ILE A 19 10.14 24.77 10.39
C ILE A 19 11.16 25.84 10.78
N PRO A 20 11.64 25.94 12.04
CA PRO A 20 12.66 26.91 12.40
C PRO A 20 13.99 26.65 11.66
N TRP A 21 14.38 25.40 11.45
CA TRP A 21 15.61 25.07 10.74
C TRP A 21 15.63 25.61 9.29
N LEU A 22 14.53 25.49 8.54
CA LEU A 22 14.42 26.02 7.18
C LEU A 22 14.52 27.56 7.14
N LYS A 23 13.96 28.24 8.15
CA LYS A 23 14.02 29.69 8.29
C LYS A 23 15.45 30.18 8.58
N GLU A 24 16.17 29.49 9.47
CA GLU A 24 17.53 29.87 9.86
C GLU A 24 18.56 29.52 8.77
N THR A 25 18.41 28.34 8.17
CA THR A 25 19.41 27.83 7.22
C THR A 25 19.32 28.47 5.84
N PHE A 26 18.10 28.81 5.38
CA PHE A 26 17.86 29.25 4.00
C PHE A 26 17.13 30.60 3.90
N ASP A 27 16.73 31.21 5.01
CA ASP A 27 15.90 32.44 5.09
C ASP A 27 14.56 32.27 4.34
N TYR A 28 13.99 31.06 4.31
CA TYR A 28 12.72 30.80 3.66
C TYR A 28 11.51 31.21 4.49
N ASP A 29 10.44 31.54 3.79
CA ASP A 29 9.08 31.57 4.33
C ASP A 29 8.48 30.17 4.22
N VAL A 30 8.15 29.54 5.37
CA VAL A 30 7.77 28.12 5.43
C VAL A 30 6.26 27.96 5.37
N VAL A 31 5.78 27.34 4.31
CA VAL A 31 4.40 26.92 4.12
C VAL A 31 4.29 25.43 4.43
N CYS A 32 3.57 25.10 5.51
CA CYS A 32 3.31 23.70 5.86
C CYS A 32 2.15 23.15 5.02
N CYS A 33 2.28 21.91 4.57
CA CYS A 33 1.22 21.17 3.89
C CYS A 33 1.09 19.77 4.51
N CYS A 34 -0.01 19.53 5.21
CA CYS A 34 -0.44 18.23 5.68
C CYS A 34 -1.49 17.67 4.71
N VAL A 35 -1.30 16.45 4.26
CA VAL A 35 -2.23 15.78 3.34
C VAL A 35 -2.96 14.68 4.10
N ASN A 36 -4.29 14.80 4.19
CA ASN A 36 -5.15 13.81 4.81
C ASN A 36 -5.39 12.63 3.85
N CYS A 37 -4.77 11.49 4.17
CA CYS A 37 -4.99 10.20 3.52
C CYS A 37 -5.78 9.23 4.42
N GLY A 38 -6.48 9.72 5.46
CA GLY A 38 -7.22 8.91 6.42
C GLY A 38 -6.41 8.47 7.63
N GLN A 39 -5.46 9.29 8.11
CA GLN A 39 -4.66 9.03 9.32
C GLN A 39 -5.40 9.34 10.63
N GLY A 40 -6.69 9.64 10.57
CA GLY A 40 -7.55 9.80 11.75
C GLY A 40 -7.17 11.00 12.63
N ASN A 41 -7.04 10.77 13.93
CA ASN A 41 -6.79 11.81 14.94
C ASN A 41 -5.36 12.42 14.92
N GLU A 42 -4.47 11.92 14.06
CA GLU A 42 -3.14 12.53 13.89
C GLU A 42 -3.19 13.96 13.33
N LEU A 43 -4.34 14.35 12.76
CA LEU A 43 -4.58 15.72 12.26
C LEU A 43 -4.96 16.71 13.36
N ASP A 44 -5.25 16.25 14.57
CA ASP A 44 -5.73 17.10 15.65
C ASP A 44 -4.63 18.04 16.15
N GLY A 45 -4.96 19.34 16.30
CA GLY A 45 -4.06 20.37 16.83
C GLY A 45 -2.91 20.77 15.89
N LEU A 46 -2.94 20.38 14.61
CA LEU A 46 -1.90 20.75 13.64
C LEU A 46 -1.79 22.26 13.42
N ASP A 47 -2.92 23.00 13.42
CA ASP A 47 -2.95 24.45 13.22
C ASP A 47 -2.16 25.19 14.31
N GLU A 48 -2.42 24.86 15.56
CA GLU A 48 -1.72 25.46 16.70
C GLU A 48 -0.23 25.10 16.67
N ARG A 49 0.07 23.84 16.39
CA ARG A 49 1.44 23.31 16.33
C ARG A 49 2.28 24.00 15.24
N ALA A 50 1.76 24.08 14.03
CA ALA A 50 2.42 24.74 12.91
C ALA A 50 2.65 26.24 13.21
N LYS A 51 1.65 26.92 13.77
CA LYS A 51 1.72 28.32 14.14
C LYS A 51 2.77 28.59 15.25
N LEU A 52 2.76 27.80 16.32
CA LEU A 52 3.75 27.88 17.40
C LEU A 52 5.17 27.65 16.90
N SER A 53 5.33 26.79 15.91
CA SER A 53 6.64 26.50 15.28
C SER A 53 7.08 27.57 14.28
N GLY A 54 6.25 28.57 14.01
CA GLY A 54 6.58 29.71 13.16
C GLY A 54 6.35 29.48 11.65
N ALA A 55 5.49 28.53 11.27
CA ALA A 55 5.03 28.43 9.91
C ALA A 55 4.23 29.68 9.51
N SER A 56 4.41 30.16 8.30
CA SER A 56 3.65 31.30 7.76
C SER A 56 2.23 30.92 7.36
N LYS A 57 2.05 29.65 6.96
CA LYS A 57 0.77 29.11 6.52
C LYS A 57 0.73 27.59 6.70
N LEU A 58 -0.46 27.06 6.97
CA LEU A 58 -0.74 25.64 6.96
C LEU A 58 -1.85 25.34 5.96
N TYR A 59 -1.65 24.33 5.15
CA TYR A 59 -2.67 23.65 4.38
C TYR A 59 -2.93 22.28 4.98
N ILE A 60 -4.19 21.94 5.19
CA ILE A 60 -4.66 20.57 5.48
C ILE A 60 -5.55 20.18 4.32
N GLU A 61 -5.03 19.33 3.44
CA GLU A 61 -5.68 18.94 2.18
C GLU A 61 -6.26 17.55 2.33
N ASP A 62 -7.58 17.43 2.24
CA ASP A 62 -8.26 16.13 2.28
C ASP A 62 -8.26 15.49 0.90
N ILE A 63 -7.60 14.34 0.77
CA ILE A 63 -7.56 13.56 -0.47
C ILE A 63 -8.01 12.12 -0.26
N VAL A 64 -8.76 11.81 0.81
CA VAL A 64 -9.13 10.43 1.16
C VAL A 64 -9.83 9.72 0.00
N ASP A 65 -10.81 10.36 -0.65
CA ASP A 65 -11.51 9.77 -1.81
C ASP A 65 -10.56 9.66 -3.02
N ASP A 66 -9.78 10.70 -3.36
CA ASP A 66 -8.80 10.67 -4.47
C ASP A 66 -7.73 9.57 -4.25
N PHE A 67 -7.27 9.41 -3.00
CA PHE A 67 -6.34 8.35 -2.62
C PHE A 67 -6.93 6.96 -2.84
N CYS A 68 -8.19 6.75 -2.47
CA CYS A 68 -8.87 5.49 -2.70
C CYS A 68 -9.07 5.19 -4.18
N ASP A 69 -9.64 6.14 -4.92
CA ASP A 69 -10.07 5.92 -6.30
C ASP A 69 -8.88 5.83 -7.27
N ASN A 70 -7.84 6.66 -7.09
CA ASN A 70 -6.75 6.82 -8.05
C ASN A 70 -5.44 6.15 -7.65
N PHE A 71 -5.30 5.66 -6.40
CA PHE A 71 -4.07 4.98 -5.94
C PHE A 71 -4.34 3.59 -5.36
N ILE A 72 -5.35 3.43 -4.51
CA ILE A 72 -5.68 2.13 -3.92
C ILE A 72 -6.36 1.22 -4.96
N VAL A 73 -7.42 1.67 -5.61
CA VAL A 73 -8.18 0.87 -6.60
C VAL A 73 -7.27 0.32 -7.71
N PRO A 74 -6.38 1.10 -8.34
CA PRO A 74 -5.43 0.55 -9.32
C PRO A 74 -4.54 -0.57 -8.76
N CYS A 75 -4.10 -0.46 -7.51
CA CYS A 75 -3.30 -1.52 -6.86
C CYS A 75 -4.13 -2.78 -6.58
N VAL A 76 -5.39 -2.62 -6.17
CA VAL A 76 -6.33 -3.73 -5.97
C VAL A 76 -6.59 -4.44 -7.30
N GLN A 77 -6.95 -3.70 -8.34
CA GLN A 77 -7.19 -4.23 -9.67
C GLN A 77 -5.95 -4.94 -10.25
N ALA A 78 -4.75 -4.43 -9.98
CA ALA A 78 -3.50 -5.08 -10.38
C ALA A 78 -3.18 -6.35 -9.58
N GLY A 79 -3.81 -6.55 -8.42
CA GLY A 79 -3.38 -7.57 -7.46
C GLY A 79 -1.97 -7.29 -6.94
N ALA A 80 -1.64 -6.00 -6.72
CA ALA A 80 -0.29 -5.55 -6.39
C ALA A 80 0.07 -5.86 -4.93
N VAL A 81 0.96 -6.82 -4.73
CA VAL A 81 1.49 -7.21 -3.42
C VAL A 81 3.01 -7.30 -3.51
N TYR A 82 3.73 -6.49 -2.73
CA TYR A 82 5.19 -6.51 -2.72
C TYR A 82 5.70 -7.69 -1.88
N GLU A 83 6.67 -8.44 -2.42
CA GLU A 83 7.26 -9.63 -1.80
C GLU A 83 6.19 -10.62 -1.26
N HIS A 84 5.05 -10.72 -1.96
CA HIS A 84 3.91 -11.60 -1.65
C HIS A 84 3.20 -11.35 -0.31
N GLN A 85 3.50 -10.25 0.40
CA GLN A 85 2.95 -9.98 1.72
C GLN A 85 2.55 -8.52 1.95
N TYR A 86 3.33 -7.55 1.45
CA TYR A 86 3.11 -6.15 1.74
C TYR A 86 2.13 -5.50 0.76
N LEU A 87 1.01 -5.00 1.29
CA LEU A 87 -0.07 -4.36 0.51
C LEU A 87 0.16 -2.87 0.20
N LEU A 88 1.40 -2.41 0.23
CA LEU A 88 1.87 -1.13 -0.33
C LEU A 88 1.30 0.15 0.32
N GLY A 89 0.74 0.11 1.52
CA GLY A 89 0.00 1.25 2.06
C GLY A 89 0.79 2.56 2.12
N THR A 90 2.02 2.55 2.64
CA THR A 90 2.90 3.72 2.62
C THR A 90 3.32 4.08 1.18
N SER A 91 3.60 3.07 0.36
CA SER A 91 4.11 3.27 -1.00
C SER A 91 3.08 3.94 -1.92
N MET A 92 1.79 3.64 -1.75
CA MET A 92 0.69 4.26 -2.49
C MET A 92 0.39 5.68 -2.01
N ALA A 93 0.55 5.95 -0.71
CA ALA A 93 0.25 7.26 -0.15
C ALA A 93 1.24 8.35 -0.59
N ARG A 94 2.52 8.01 -0.72
CA ARG A 94 3.55 9.01 -1.04
C ARG A 94 3.34 9.71 -2.40
N PRO A 95 3.07 9.02 -3.51
CA PRO A 95 2.75 9.70 -4.78
C PRO A 95 1.47 10.55 -4.70
N ALA A 96 0.44 10.14 -3.96
CA ALA A 96 -0.76 10.94 -3.72
C ALA A 96 -0.44 12.22 -2.96
N ILE A 97 0.35 12.13 -1.89
CA ILE A 97 0.83 13.28 -1.10
C ILE A 97 1.67 14.22 -1.98
N VAL A 98 2.63 13.68 -2.74
CA VAL A 98 3.50 14.49 -3.61
C VAL A 98 2.72 15.28 -4.64
N LYS A 99 1.69 14.69 -5.25
CA LYS A 99 0.80 15.40 -6.19
C LYS A 99 0.25 16.67 -5.53
N LYS A 100 -0.23 16.56 -4.31
CA LYS A 100 -0.80 17.69 -3.57
C LYS A 100 0.27 18.71 -3.12
N LEU A 101 1.44 18.23 -2.67
CA LEU A 101 2.56 19.12 -2.33
C LEU A 101 2.98 19.98 -3.53
N VAL A 102 3.05 19.40 -4.72
CA VAL A 102 3.39 20.12 -5.95
C VAL A 102 2.30 21.14 -6.31
N GLU A 103 1.01 20.78 -6.18
CA GLU A 103 -0.10 21.71 -6.39
C GLU A 103 0.01 22.95 -5.47
N ILE A 104 0.26 22.71 -4.18
CA ILE A 104 0.44 23.81 -3.20
C ILE A 104 1.71 24.61 -3.48
N ALA A 105 2.82 23.96 -3.86
CA ALA A 105 4.05 24.67 -4.21
C ALA A 105 3.84 25.61 -5.41
N ARG A 106 3.12 25.16 -6.42
CA ARG A 106 2.75 26.00 -7.58
C ARG A 106 1.84 27.18 -7.17
N LYS A 107 0.80 26.88 -6.35
CA LYS A 107 -0.13 27.90 -5.83
C LYS A 107 0.55 28.99 -5.03
N GLU A 108 1.55 28.63 -4.22
CA GLU A 108 2.30 29.54 -3.37
C GLU A 108 3.52 30.20 -4.07
N ASN A 109 3.81 29.82 -5.31
CA ASN A 109 5.04 30.17 -6.04
C ASN A 109 6.29 29.80 -5.23
N ALA A 110 6.28 28.63 -4.59
CA ALA A 110 7.40 28.16 -3.79
C ALA A 110 8.55 27.69 -4.70
N VAL A 111 9.77 27.99 -4.30
CA VAL A 111 11.00 27.60 -5.03
C VAL A 111 11.51 26.22 -4.64
N ALA A 112 11.02 25.70 -3.51
CA ALA A 112 11.46 24.41 -2.97
C ALA A 112 10.32 23.65 -2.31
N ILE A 113 10.48 22.30 -2.27
CA ILE A 113 9.71 21.38 -1.43
C ILE A 113 10.68 20.69 -0.48
N CYS A 114 10.34 20.66 0.81
CA CYS A 114 11.10 19.95 1.84
C CYS A 114 10.32 18.74 2.36
N HIS A 115 11.01 17.61 2.58
CA HIS A 115 10.47 16.44 3.26
C HIS A 115 11.38 15.99 4.41
N GLY A 116 10.77 15.47 5.47
CA GLY A 116 11.47 14.96 6.65
C GLY A 116 11.84 13.47 6.60
N ALA A 117 11.77 12.84 5.43
CA ALA A 117 12.10 11.42 5.30
C ALA A 117 13.58 11.16 5.61
N THR A 118 13.84 10.16 6.47
CA THR A 118 15.21 9.80 6.89
C THR A 118 16.02 9.20 5.76
N GLY A 119 17.35 9.29 5.85
CA GLY A 119 18.27 8.73 4.85
C GLY A 119 18.28 7.19 4.78
N LYS A 120 17.65 6.50 5.74
CA LYS A 120 17.57 5.04 5.82
C LYS A 120 16.26 4.46 5.25
N GLY A 121 15.23 5.29 5.06
CA GLY A 121 13.91 4.87 4.61
C GLY A 121 13.72 4.97 3.09
N ASN A 122 12.72 4.26 2.58
CA ASN A 122 12.33 4.33 1.16
C ASN A 122 11.62 5.65 0.81
N ASP A 123 11.01 6.32 1.78
CA ASP A 123 10.15 7.48 1.55
C ASP A 123 10.87 8.65 0.91
N GLN A 124 12.16 8.85 1.22
CA GLN A 124 12.99 9.85 0.53
C GLN A 124 12.97 9.63 -1.00
N ILE A 125 13.05 8.37 -1.45
CA ILE A 125 13.02 8.03 -2.88
C ILE A 125 11.64 8.33 -3.45
N ARG A 126 10.58 7.93 -2.75
CA ARG A 126 9.18 8.09 -3.17
C ARG A 126 8.80 9.56 -3.32
N PHE A 127 9.15 10.40 -2.33
CA PHE A 127 8.94 11.85 -2.42
C PHE A 127 9.70 12.46 -3.59
N GLU A 128 11.00 12.19 -3.69
CA GLU A 128 11.84 12.85 -4.68
C GLU A 128 11.55 12.43 -6.10
N LEU A 129 11.32 11.15 -6.37
CA LEU A 129 10.97 10.68 -7.71
C LEU A 129 9.64 11.29 -8.16
N GLY A 130 8.65 11.38 -7.25
CA GLY A 130 7.38 12.02 -7.55
C GLY A 130 7.53 13.53 -7.82
N ILE A 131 8.30 14.25 -7.00
CA ILE A 131 8.56 15.69 -7.22
C ILE A 131 9.30 15.90 -8.55
N LYS A 132 10.33 15.11 -8.85
CA LYS A 132 11.08 15.20 -10.12
C LYS A 132 10.20 14.95 -11.33
N ALA A 133 9.24 14.04 -11.22
CA ALA A 133 8.31 13.75 -12.32
C ALA A 133 7.29 14.87 -12.54
N LEU A 134 6.75 15.47 -11.46
CA LEU A 134 5.66 16.44 -11.53
C LEU A 134 6.13 17.90 -11.58
N ALA A 135 7.31 18.18 -11.00
CA ALA A 135 7.84 19.54 -10.89
C ALA A 135 9.38 19.54 -10.95
N PRO A 136 9.98 19.25 -12.14
CA PRO A 136 11.43 19.11 -12.29
C PRO A 136 12.22 20.39 -12.02
N ASP A 137 11.56 21.54 -12.02
CA ASP A 137 12.11 22.87 -11.76
C ASP A 137 12.11 23.26 -10.28
N ILE A 138 11.38 22.53 -9.43
CA ILE A 138 11.32 22.81 -7.98
C ILE A 138 12.50 22.14 -7.27
N LYS A 139 13.21 22.92 -6.46
CA LYS A 139 14.31 22.42 -5.61
C LYS A 139 13.79 21.47 -4.52
N ILE A 140 14.47 20.36 -4.33
CA ILE A 140 14.17 19.40 -3.25
C ILE A 140 15.13 19.65 -2.08
N ILE A 141 14.58 19.73 -0.88
CA ILE A 141 15.35 19.83 0.38
C ILE A 141 15.09 18.57 1.19
N ALA A 142 16.16 17.80 1.43
CA ALA A 142 16.16 16.56 2.20
C ALA A 142 17.18 16.67 3.35
N PRO A 143 16.79 17.22 4.51
CA PRO A 143 17.69 17.59 5.59
C PRO A 143 18.58 16.46 6.08
N TRP A 144 18.05 15.27 6.26
CA TRP A 144 18.78 14.08 6.72
C TRP A 144 19.99 13.67 5.85
N ARG A 145 20.11 14.22 4.64
CA ARG A 145 21.29 14.04 3.76
C ARG A 145 22.16 15.28 3.67
N MET A 146 21.78 16.37 4.35
CA MET A 146 22.53 17.64 4.41
C MET A 146 23.34 17.71 5.70
N THR A 147 24.26 16.77 5.90
CA THR A 147 24.99 16.57 7.16
C THR A 147 25.87 17.74 7.58
N ASP A 148 26.18 18.64 6.66
CA ASP A 148 26.86 19.91 6.90
C ASP A 148 25.94 20.99 7.49
N LYS A 149 24.62 20.83 7.39
CA LYS A 149 23.60 21.80 7.82
C LYS A 149 22.63 21.25 8.85
N TRP A 150 22.27 19.98 8.73
CA TRP A 150 21.40 19.25 9.65
C TRP A 150 22.26 18.55 10.70
N THR A 151 22.34 19.11 11.90
CA THR A 151 23.20 18.63 12.98
C THR A 151 22.50 17.77 14.02
N MET A 152 21.18 17.74 14.00
CA MET A 152 20.36 16.93 14.89
C MET A 152 20.42 15.45 14.45
N GLN A 153 20.93 14.58 15.31
CA GLN A 153 21.14 13.17 15.01
C GLN A 153 20.26 12.24 15.83
N SER A 154 19.61 12.77 16.83
CA SER A 154 18.75 12.04 17.75
C SER A 154 17.45 12.79 18.00
N ARG A 155 16.46 12.05 18.49
CA ARG A 155 15.18 12.62 18.95
C ARG A 155 15.38 13.65 20.07
N GLU A 156 16.34 13.40 20.96
CA GLU A 156 16.72 14.31 22.04
C GLU A 156 17.26 15.63 21.49
N ASP A 157 18.09 15.59 20.45
CA ASP A 157 18.61 16.78 19.78
C ASP A 157 17.48 17.62 19.18
N GLU A 158 16.51 16.98 18.52
CA GLU A 158 15.36 17.66 17.93
C GLU A 158 14.46 18.29 18.99
N ILE A 159 14.22 17.60 20.11
CA ILE A 159 13.47 18.15 21.26
C ILE A 159 14.19 19.36 21.85
N ALA A 160 15.51 19.25 22.03
CA ALA A 160 16.32 20.35 22.54
C ALA A 160 16.30 21.56 21.60
N PHE A 161 16.40 21.31 20.29
CA PHE A 161 16.31 22.35 19.28
C PHE A 161 14.94 23.03 19.26
N CYS A 162 13.85 22.27 19.30
CA CYS A 162 12.49 22.82 19.41
C CYS A 162 12.31 23.67 20.62
N LYS A 163 12.78 23.23 21.80
CA LYS A 163 12.72 24.02 23.06
C LYS A 163 13.52 25.31 22.97
N ALA A 164 14.71 25.28 22.37
CA ALA A 164 15.53 26.47 22.17
C ALA A 164 14.83 27.53 21.29
N HIS A 165 13.90 27.11 20.44
CA HIS A 165 13.08 27.98 19.60
C HIS A 165 11.70 28.33 20.21
N GLY A 166 11.51 28.03 21.50
CA GLY A 166 10.24 28.27 22.17
C GLY A 166 9.08 27.37 21.78
N ILE A 167 9.38 26.24 21.14
CA ILE A 167 8.42 25.23 20.74
C ILE A 167 8.39 24.17 21.84
N ASP A 168 7.47 24.35 22.79
CA ASP A 168 7.27 23.41 23.89
C ASP A 168 6.04 22.51 23.56
N LEU A 169 6.30 21.42 22.87
CA LEU A 169 5.28 20.46 22.49
C LEU A 169 5.46 19.17 23.31
N PRO A 170 4.36 18.48 23.65
CA PRO A 170 4.39 17.26 24.45
C PRO A 170 4.91 16.07 23.62
N PHE A 171 6.12 16.18 23.06
CA PHE A 171 6.80 15.06 22.47
C PHE A 171 7.40 14.20 23.57
N ASP A 172 6.84 13.02 23.74
CA ASP A 172 7.37 12.06 24.67
C ASP A 172 8.68 11.46 24.11
N ALA A 173 9.73 11.50 24.91
CA ALA A 173 10.98 10.80 24.62
C ALA A 173 10.87 9.29 24.85
N SER A 174 9.68 8.78 25.28
CA SER A 174 9.47 7.35 25.52
C SER A 174 9.69 6.54 24.26
N HIS A 175 10.24 5.35 24.45
CA HIS A 175 10.41 4.35 23.40
C HIS A 175 9.02 3.94 22.88
N SER A 176 8.68 4.40 21.69
CA SER A 176 7.45 4.06 20.98
C SER A 176 7.76 3.52 19.59
N TYR A 177 6.87 2.68 19.07
CA TYR A 177 6.98 2.25 17.67
C TYR A 177 6.94 3.45 16.75
N SER A 178 7.79 3.43 15.72
CA SER A 178 7.62 4.31 14.57
C SER A 178 6.41 3.82 13.77
N ARG A 179 5.45 4.73 13.53
CA ARG A 179 4.20 4.41 12.85
C ARG A 179 3.98 5.30 11.64
N ASP A 180 3.44 4.72 10.58
CA ASP A 180 2.87 5.45 9.43
C ASP A 180 1.45 4.94 9.20
N ARG A 181 0.49 5.84 9.20
CA ARG A 181 -0.94 5.53 9.12
C ARG A 181 -1.61 6.26 7.98
N ASN A 182 -2.47 5.55 7.27
CA ASN A 182 -3.45 6.10 6.35
C ASN A 182 -4.71 5.22 6.35
N LEU A 183 -5.69 5.51 5.49
CA LEU A 183 -6.93 4.73 5.44
C LEU A 183 -6.71 3.24 5.16
N TRP A 184 -5.67 2.90 4.37
CA TRP A 184 -5.40 1.53 3.93
C TRP A 184 -4.73 0.69 5.01
N HIS A 185 -3.79 1.28 5.77
CA HIS A 185 -2.97 0.52 6.71
C HIS A 185 -2.40 1.37 7.86
N ILE A 186 -1.80 0.68 8.80
CA ILE A 186 -0.81 1.22 9.73
C ILE A 186 0.41 0.32 9.76
N SER A 187 1.61 0.92 9.70
CA SER A 187 2.89 0.22 9.89
C SER A 187 3.43 0.45 11.29
N HIS A 188 4.16 -0.55 11.81
CA HIS A 188 4.88 -0.48 13.07
C HIS A 188 6.32 -0.94 12.84
N GLU A 189 7.28 -0.12 13.24
CA GLU A 189 8.72 -0.39 13.16
C GLU A 189 9.41 -0.01 14.48
N GLY A 190 10.61 -0.55 14.71
CA GLY A 190 11.43 -0.26 15.89
C GLY A 190 11.18 -1.17 17.09
N LEU A 191 11.79 -0.84 18.23
CA LEU A 191 11.76 -1.61 19.47
C LEU A 191 12.19 -3.09 19.24
N GLU A 192 11.45 -4.07 19.78
CA GLU A 192 11.74 -5.49 19.61
C GLU A 192 11.74 -5.97 18.16
N LEU A 193 11.11 -5.21 17.23
CA LEU A 193 11.10 -5.57 15.81
C LEU A 193 12.48 -5.40 15.15
N GLU A 194 13.40 -4.65 15.76
CA GLU A 194 14.78 -4.52 15.27
C GLU A 194 15.59 -5.81 15.41
N ASP A 195 15.16 -6.73 16.29
CA ASP A 195 15.73 -8.06 16.45
C ASP A 195 14.77 -9.13 15.87
N PRO A 196 15.09 -9.72 14.70
CA PRO A 196 14.23 -10.75 14.11
C PRO A 196 14.03 -12.00 14.94
N SER A 197 14.81 -12.21 16.01
CA SER A 197 14.64 -13.34 16.94
C SER A 197 13.56 -13.08 17.99
N GLN A 198 13.11 -11.84 18.14
CA GLN A 198 12.09 -11.46 19.12
C GLN A 198 10.68 -11.55 18.51
N ALA A 199 9.72 -12.06 19.29
CA ALA A 199 8.32 -12.02 18.89
C ALA A 199 7.76 -10.60 19.02
N PRO A 200 6.87 -10.17 18.10
CA PRO A 200 6.19 -8.88 18.23
C PRO A 200 5.29 -8.84 19.47
N ASN A 201 5.29 -7.70 20.17
CA ASN A 201 4.36 -7.48 21.27
C ASN A 201 3.04 -6.92 20.75
N TYR A 202 2.20 -7.77 20.17
CA TYR A 202 0.93 -7.37 19.57
C TYR A 202 -0.01 -6.66 20.54
N ASP A 203 0.06 -6.95 21.85
CA ASP A 203 -0.80 -6.32 22.85
C ASP A 203 -0.55 -4.82 23.00
N ASN A 204 0.69 -4.39 22.82
CA ASN A 204 1.07 -2.99 22.88
C ASN A 204 1.15 -2.31 21.50
N MET A 205 1.14 -3.10 20.44
CA MET A 205 1.41 -2.63 19.09
C MET A 205 0.14 -2.32 18.31
N LEU A 206 -0.83 -3.26 18.30
CA LEU A 206 -1.99 -3.21 17.42
C LEU A 206 -2.90 -2.03 17.75
N VAL A 207 -3.38 -1.36 16.70
CA VAL A 207 -4.24 -0.18 16.75
C VAL A 207 -5.54 -0.38 15.99
N LEU A 208 -5.52 -1.12 14.87
CA LEU A 208 -6.69 -1.30 14.01
C LEU A 208 -7.48 -2.56 14.36
N GLY A 209 -6.88 -3.50 15.06
CA GLY A 209 -7.53 -4.76 15.34
C GLY A 209 -6.99 -5.51 16.55
N VAL A 210 -7.34 -6.76 16.62
CA VAL A 210 -6.93 -7.71 17.65
C VAL A 210 -6.23 -8.90 17.01
N THR A 211 -5.46 -9.66 17.80
CA THR A 211 -4.90 -10.94 17.32
C THR A 211 -6.01 -11.96 17.08
N PRO A 212 -5.79 -12.98 16.22
CA PRO A 212 -6.78 -14.05 15.99
C PRO A 212 -7.26 -14.75 17.27
N GLU A 213 -6.40 -14.90 18.28
CA GLU A 213 -6.75 -15.50 19.56
C GLU A 213 -7.77 -14.69 20.34
N LYS A 214 -7.71 -13.35 20.21
CA LYS A 214 -8.62 -12.41 20.88
C LYS A 214 -9.88 -12.11 20.11
N ALA A 215 -9.95 -12.53 18.83
CA ALA A 215 -11.12 -12.34 17.98
C ALA A 215 -12.31 -13.19 18.46
N PRO A 216 -13.55 -12.75 18.17
CA PRO A 216 -14.77 -13.46 18.60
C PRO A 216 -14.85 -14.91 18.12
N ASP A 217 -15.51 -15.77 18.91
CA ASP A 217 -15.84 -17.15 18.52
C ASP A 217 -17.10 -17.25 17.65
N LYS A 218 -17.43 -16.17 16.96
CA LYS A 218 -18.55 -16.07 16.03
C LYS A 218 -18.06 -15.49 14.72
N GLU A 219 -18.41 -16.16 13.61
CA GLU A 219 -18.12 -15.67 12.27
C GLU A 219 -18.88 -14.37 11.94
N THR A 220 -18.24 -13.49 11.16
CA THR A 220 -18.84 -12.27 10.61
C THR A 220 -19.01 -12.46 9.10
N GLU A 221 -20.26 -12.40 8.61
CA GLU A 221 -20.54 -12.47 7.19
C GLU A 221 -20.28 -11.13 6.51
N VAL A 222 -19.68 -11.17 5.32
CA VAL A 222 -19.40 -10.00 4.46
C VAL A 222 -19.84 -10.32 3.05
N THR A 223 -20.63 -9.43 2.47
CA THR A 223 -21.05 -9.50 1.05
C THR A 223 -20.62 -8.21 0.35
N MET A 224 -19.93 -8.34 -0.77
CA MET A 224 -19.44 -7.21 -1.56
C MET A 224 -19.87 -7.36 -3.01
N THR A 225 -20.24 -6.26 -3.67
CA THR A 225 -20.41 -6.23 -5.12
C THR A 225 -19.34 -5.37 -5.77
N PHE A 226 -18.96 -5.78 -6.97
CA PHE A 226 -17.99 -5.09 -7.81
C PHE A 226 -18.57 -4.79 -9.18
N GLU A 227 -18.15 -3.67 -9.75
CA GLU A 227 -18.38 -3.32 -11.14
C GLU A 227 -17.05 -2.92 -11.79
N GLN A 228 -16.64 -3.67 -12.81
CA GLN A 228 -15.35 -3.47 -13.50
C GLN A 228 -14.16 -3.42 -12.53
N GLY A 229 -14.13 -4.32 -11.56
CA GLY A 229 -13.07 -4.43 -10.56
C GLY A 229 -13.10 -3.37 -9.46
N VAL A 230 -14.10 -2.47 -9.44
CA VAL A 230 -14.28 -1.43 -8.41
C VAL A 230 -15.36 -1.87 -7.43
N PRO A 231 -15.11 -1.88 -6.10
CA PRO A 231 -16.14 -2.22 -5.12
C PRO A 231 -17.24 -1.15 -5.10
N LYS A 232 -18.50 -1.58 -5.05
CA LYS A 232 -19.70 -0.72 -5.10
C LYS A 232 -20.57 -0.80 -3.86
N THR A 233 -20.75 -2.00 -3.34
CA THR A 233 -21.57 -2.20 -2.14
C THR A 233 -20.89 -3.03 -1.10
N LEU A 234 -21.22 -2.80 0.16
CA LEU A 234 -20.87 -3.65 1.28
C LEU A 234 -22.14 -3.99 2.06
N ASN A 235 -22.39 -5.30 2.25
CA ASN A 235 -23.59 -5.81 2.94
C ASN A 235 -24.89 -5.21 2.40
N GLY A 236 -24.98 -5.07 1.07
CA GLY A 236 -26.15 -4.55 0.36
C GLY A 236 -26.29 -3.01 0.37
N LYS A 237 -25.37 -2.28 0.99
CA LYS A 237 -25.38 -0.81 1.01
C LYS A 237 -24.39 -0.27 -0.03
N GLU A 238 -24.85 0.61 -0.92
CA GLU A 238 -23.99 1.36 -1.83
C GLU A 238 -23.19 2.40 -1.05
N MET A 239 -21.87 2.44 -1.30
CA MET A 239 -20.92 3.25 -0.55
C MET A 239 -19.77 3.69 -1.45
N LYS A 240 -19.11 4.80 -1.11
CA LYS A 240 -17.81 5.16 -1.69
C LYS A 240 -16.75 4.13 -1.34
N VAL A 241 -15.71 4.03 -2.15
CA VAL A 241 -14.58 3.13 -1.87
C VAL A 241 -13.96 3.42 -0.51
N SER A 242 -13.78 4.69 -0.15
CA SER A 242 -13.26 5.12 1.15
C SER A 242 -14.11 4.64 2.33
N GLU A 243 -15.44 4.69 2.20
CA GLU A 243 -16.38 4.22 3.22
C GLU A 243 -16.34 2.69 3.33
N ILE A 244 -16.26 1.98 2.19
CA ILE A 244 -16.13 0.51 2.15
C ILE A 244 -14.85 0.09 2.89
N ILE A 245 -13.70 0.71 2.59
CA ILE A 245 -12.43 0.40 3.25
C ILE A 245 -12.51 0.68 4.75
N THR A 246 -13.11 1.80 5.14
CA THR A 246 -13.31 2.16 6.56
C THR A 246 -14.08 1.08 7.30
N GLU A 247 -15.21 0.64 6.74
CA GLU A 247 -16.04 -0.39 7.38
C GLU A 247 -15.35 -1.76 7.36
N LEU A 248 -14.64 -2.11 6.27
CA LEU A 248 -13.85 -3.33 6.21
C LEU A 248 -12.68 -3.34 7.20
N ASN A 249 -12.05 -2.18 7.45
CA ASN A 249 -11.03 -2.05 8.49
C ASN A 249 -11.58 -2.42 9.87
N LYS A 250 -12.79 -1.96 10.18
CA LYS A 250 -13.46 -2.29 11.44
C LYS A 250 -13.80 -3.77 11.52
N LEU A 251 -14.52 -4.30 10.51
CA LEU A 251 -14.92 -5.71 10.48
C LEU A 251 -13.70 -6.65 10.49
N GLY A 252 -12.68 -6.34 9.69
CA GLY A 252 -11.46 -7.12 9.61
C GLY A 252 -10.63 -7.06 10.90
N GLY A 253 -10.47 -5.87 11.47
CA GLY A 253 -9.75 -5.66 12.72
C GLY A 253 -10.38 -6.41 13.89
N GLU A 254 -11.71 -6.34 14.04
CA GLU A 254 -12.47 -7.08 15.05
C GLU A 254 -12.30 -8.60 14.91
N ASN A 255 -12.08 -9.12 13.71
CA ASN A 255 -11.92 -10.53 13.40
C ASN A 255 -10.45 -10.99 13.30
N GLY A 256 -9.49 -10.15 13.65
CA GLY A 256 -8.05 -10.48 13.63
C GLY A 256 -7.44 -10.63 12.23
N ILE A 257 -8.03 -9.97 11.22
CA ILE A 257 -7.61 -10.04 9.82
C ILE A 257 -6.51 -9.00 9.56
N GLY A 258 -5.55 -9.34 8.70
CA GLY A 258 -4.64 -8.39 8.07
C GLY A 258 -3.44 -7.97 8.90
N ILE A 259 -3.01 -8.78 9.86
CA ILE A 259 -1.76 -8.59 10.60
C ILE A 259 -0.66 -9.35 9.87
N VAL A 260 0.40 -8.63 9.46
CA VAL A 260 1.53 -9.22 8.72
C VAL A 260 2.84 -8.75 9.34
N ASP A 261 3.69 -9.69 9.76
CA ASP A 261 5.05 -9.46 10.26
C ASP A 261 6.03 -9.88 9.16
N ILE A 262 6.74 -8.94 8.56
CA ILE A 262 7.62 -9.20 7.42
C ILE A 262 9.01 -8.60 7.60
N VAL A 263 9.99 -9.29 7.04
CA VAL A 263 11.34 -8.77 6.78
C VAL A 263 11.43 -8.47 5.29
N GLU A 264 11.27 -7.21 4.92
CA GLU A 264 11.26 -6.75 3.53
C GLU A 264 12.63 -6.25 3.06
N ASN A 265 12.84 -6.23 1.74
CA ASN A 265 14.01 -5.62 1.13
C ASN A 265 13.71 -4.17 0.73
N ARG A 266 14.35 -3.22 1.41
CA ARG A 266 14.23 -1.79 1.06
C ARG A 266 14.96 -1.47 -0.23
N VAL A 267 14.46 -0.49 -0.98
CA VAL A 267 15.07 0.04 -2.21
C VAL A 267 16.50 0.52 -1.97
N VAL A 268 16.77 1.06 -0.79
CA VAL A 268 18.10 1.50 -0.36
C VAL A 268 19.08 0.34 -0.04
N GLY A 269 18.65 -0.91 -0.24
CA GLY A 269 19.52 -2.10 -0.22
C GLY A 269 19.60 -2.85 1.12
N MET A 270 18.97 -2.36 2.19
CA MET A 270 18.95 -3.04 3.48
C MET A 270 17.63 -3.82 3.69
N LYS A 271 17.69 -4.84 4.54
CA LYS A 271 16.49 -5.48 5.07
C LYS A 271 15.92 -4.66 6.23
N SER A 272 14.59 -4.65 6.34
CA SER A 272 13.89 -4.02 7.46
C SER A 272 12.71 -4.87 7.87
N ARG A 273 12.46 -4.97 9.16
CA ARG A 273 11.29 -5.67 9.68
C ARG A 273 10.23 -4.67 10.09
N GLY A 274 9.00 -4.95 9.74
CA GLY A 274 7.83 -4.20 10.16
C GLY A 274 6.63 -5.10 10.36
N VAL A 275 5.74 -4.68 11.25
CA VAL A 275 4.41 -5.26 11.38
C VAL A 275 3.41 -4.30 10.75
N TYR A 276 2.56 -4.85 9.88
CA TYR A 276 1.54 -4.09 9.17
C TYR A 276 0.14 -4.56 9.59
N GLU A 277 -0.74 -3.61 9.86
CA GLU A 277 -2.18 -3.87 10.00
C GLU A 277 -2.88 -3.34 8.74
N THR A 278 -3.46 -4.22 7.95
CA THR A 278 -4.19 -3.87 6.73
C THR A 278 -5.49 -4.68 6.64
N PRO A 279 -6.38 -4.58 7.64
CA PRO A 279 -7.53 -5.47 7.75
C PRO A 279 -8.49 -5.35 6.57
N GLY A 280 -8.94 -4.14 6.25
CA GLY A 280 -9.85 -3.91 5.15
C GLY A 280 -9.22 -4.18 3.78
N GLY A 281 -7.95 -3.81 3.62
CA GLY A 281 -7.20 -4.08 2.40
C GLY A 281 -7.05 -5.56 2.12
N THR A 282 -6.77 -6.37 3.13
CA THR A 282 -6.67 -7.84 3.00
C THR A 282 -7.98 -8.45 2.54
N ILE A 283 -9.12 -8.01 3.09
CA ILE A 283 -10.46 -8.48 2.67
C ILE A 283 -10.75 -8.03 1.24
N LEU A 284 -10.49 -6.77 0.91
CA LEU A 284 -10.77 -6.22 -0.43
C LEU A 284 -9.95 -6.91 -1.52
N MET A 285 -8.65 -7.15 -1.27
CA MET A 285 -7.77 -7.90 -2.18
C MET A 285 -8.28 -9.33 -2.41
N ALA A 286 -8.65 -10.03 -1.33
CA ALA A 286 -9.18 -11.38 -1.41
C ALA A 286 -10.52 -11.43 -2.18
N ALA A 287 -11.40 -10.44 -1.97
CA ALA A 287 -12.69 -10.37 -2.67
C ALA A 287 -12.52 -10.13 -4.17
N HIS A 288 -11.62 -9.21 -4.53
CA HIS A 288 -11.33 -8.91 -5.91
C HIS A 288 -10.70 -10.13 -6.64
N GLU A 289 -9.71 -10.78 -6.02
CA GLU A 289 -9.10 -12.00 -6.58
C GLU A 289 -10.12 -13.12 -6.78
N GLN A 290 -11.01 -13.34 -5.80
CA GLN A 290 -12.05 -14.37 -5.89
C GLN A 290 -13.02 -14.11 -7.05
N LEU A 291 -13.33 -12.85 -7.37
CA LEU A 291 -14.17 -12.51 -8.51
C LEU A 291 -13.44 -12.73 -9.85
N GLU A 292 -12.14 -12.41 -9.90
CA GLU A 292 -11.31 -12.67 -11.07
C GLU A 292 -11.19 -14.17 -11.40
N GLU A 293 -11.19 -15.05 -10.40
CA GLU A 293 -11.19 -16.51 -10.60
C GLU A 293 -12.38 -16.99 -11.46
N LEU A 294 -13.52 -16.28 -11.42
CA LEU A 294 -14.68 -16.59 -12.24
C LEU A 294 -14.68 -15.92 -13.62
N THR A 295 -14.06 -14.76 -13.75
CA THR A 295 -14.30 -13.86 -14.88
C THR A 295 -13.13 -13.72 -15.84
N LEU A 296 -11.92 -14.17 -15.46
CA LEU A 296 -10.73 -14.14 -16.29
C LEU A 296 -10.36 -15.55 -16.76
N ASP A 297 -9.97 -15.65 -18.04
CA ASP A 297 -9.36 -16.86 -18.57
C ASP A 297 -7.94 -17.09 -18.02
N ARG A 298 -7.43 -18.33 -18.21
CA ARG A 298 -6.15 -18.76 -17.65
C ARG A 298 -4.97 -17.89 -18.08
N GLU A 299 -4.84 -17.63 -19.38
CA GLU A 299 -3.70 -16.89 -19.93
C GLU A 299 -3.72 -15.41 -19.47
N THR A 300 -4.89 -14.80 -19.45
CA THR A 300 -5.08 -13.43 -18.94
C THR A 300 -4.75 -13.35 -17.46
N MET A 301 -5.24 -14.29 -16.65
CA MET A 301 -4.96 -14.31 -15.20
C MET A 301 -3.47 -14.52 -14.90
N GLU A 302 -2.80 -15.47 -15.58
CA GLU A 302 -1.36 -15.70 -15.41
C GLU A 302 -0.53 -14.47 -15.78
N THR A 303 -0.87 -13.81 -16.89
CA THR A 303 -0.18 -12.61 -17.36
C THR A 303 -0.40 -11.45 -16.38
N LYS A 304 -1.65 -11.26 -15.93
CA LYS A 304 -2.01 -10.24 -14.96
C LYS A 304 -1.27 -10.43 -13.63
N LYS A 305 -1.16 -11.64 -13.09
CA LYS A 305 -0.40 -11.93 -11.85
C LYS A 305 1.08 -11.55 -11.98
N LYS A 306 1.72 -11.81 -13.13
CA LYS A 306 3.11 -11.40 -13.39
C LYS A 306 3.25 -9.89 -13.43
N LEU A 307 2.37 -9.21 -14.15
CA LEU A 307 2.35 -7.75 -14.26
C LEU A 307 1.95 -7.09 -12.94
N GLY A 308 1.08 -7.69 -12.15
CA GLY A 308 0.71 -7.24 -10.81
C GLY A 308 1.90 -7.22 -9.84
N SER A 309 2.74 -8.27 -9.89
CA SER A 309 3.99 -8.29 -9.12
C SER A 309 4.96 -7.18 -9.58
N GLN A 310 5.08 -6.95 -10.89
CA GLN A 310 5.90 -5.86 -11.43
C GLN A 310 5.30 -4.49 -11.08
N PHE A 311 3.99 -4.34 -11.09
CA PHE A 311 3.29 -3.13 -10.65
C PHE A 311 3.60 -2.83 -9.18
N ALA A 312 3.53 -3.85 -8.31
CA ALA A 312 3.88 -3.73 -6.91
C ALA A 312 5.32 -3.25 -6.69
N GLN A 313 6.27 -3.79 -7.44
CA GLN A 313 7.67 -3.37 -7.39
C GLN A 313 7.81 -1.90 -7.82
N VAL A 314 7.20 -1.50 -8.92
CA VAL A 314 7.24 -0.12 -9.44
C VAL A 314 6.66 0.87 -8.42
N VAL A 315 5.53 0.51 -7.78
CA VAL A 315 4.91 1.32 -6.73
C VAL A 315 5.80 1.40 -5.48
N TYR A 316 6.34 0.26 -5.03
CA TYR A 316 7.21 0.19 -3.87
C TYR A 316 8.46 1.07 -4.01
N GLU A 317 9.04 1.09 -5.21
CA GLU A 317 10.23 1.87 -5.56
C GLU A 317 9.95 3.37 -5.79
N GLY A 318 8.72 3.84 -5.61
CA GLY A 318 8.35 5.25 -5.80
C GLY A 318 8.22 5.69 -7.26
N LYS A 319 8.09 4.76 -8.19
CA LYS A 319 8.01 4.99 -9.64
C LYS A 319 6.58 5.12 -10.15
N TRP A 320 5.68 5.71 -9.34
CA TRP A 320 4.26 5.87 -9.69
C TRP A 320 4.06 6.65 -10.99
N TYR A 321 4.81 7.74 -11.18
CA TYR A 321 4.70 8.62 -12.34
C TYR A 321 5.65 8.22 -13.48
N THR A 322 5.66 6.93 -13.85
CA THR A 322 6.51 6.42 -14.94
C THR A 322 5.70 5.76 -16.04
N PRO A 323 6.17 5.83 -17.31
CA PRO A 323 5.49 5.17 -18.43
C PRO A 323 5.27 3.67 -18.21
N LEU A 324 6.17 2.98 -17.52
CA LEU A 324 6.01 1.55 -17.23
C LEU A 324 4.79 1.29 -16.34
N ARG A 325 4.62 2.08 -15.26
CA ARG A 325 3.45 1.95 -14.38
C ARG A 325 2.16 2.22 -15.18
N GLU A 326 2.14 3.25 -16.01
CA GLU A 326 1.00 3.61 -16.85
C GLU A 326 0.64 2.50 -17.84
N ALA A 327 1.64 1.91 -18.49
CA ALA A 327 1.43 0.80 -19.43
C ALA A 327 0.87 -0.45 -18.74
N ILE A 328 1.39 -0.81 -17.57
CA ILE A 328 0.87 -1.93 -16.79
C ILE A 328 -0.55 -1.64 -16.33
N GLN A 329 -0.83 -0.43 -15.84
CA GLN A 329 -2.18 -0.05 -15.45
C GLN A 329 -3.18 -0.16 -16.60
N ALA A 330 -2.84 0.33 -17.78
CA ALA A 330 -3.69 0.23 -18.97
C ALA A 330 -4.01 -1.23 -19.34
N PHE A 331 -3.01 -2.13 -19.24
CA PHE A 331 -3.24 -3.56 -19.38
C PHE A 331 -4.22 -4.08 -18.32
N VAL A 332 -3.97 -3.76 -17.04
CA VAL A 332 -4.82 -4.20 -15.93
C VAL A 332 -6.26 -3.70 -16.13
N GLU A 333 -6.45 -2.43 -16.40
CA GLU A 333 -7.78 -1.83 -16.62
C GLU A 333 -8.54 -2.55 -17.74
N SER A 334 -7.85 -2.92 -18.83
CA SER A 334 -8.47 -3.66 -19.92
C SER A 334 -9.03 -5.03 -19.49
N THR A 335 -8.40 -5.67 -18.50
CA THR A 335 -8.84 -6.97 -17.96
C THR A 335 -10.05 -6.83 -17.03
N GLN A 336 -10.30 -5.64 -16.48
CA GLN A 336 -11.34 -5.42 -15.48
C GLN A 336 -12.74 -5.26 -16.07
N LYS A 337 -12.86 -5.09 -17.37
CA LYS A 337 -14.13 -4.83 -18.07
C LYS A 337 -15.27 -5.78 -17.66
N TYR A 338 -14.97 -7.03 -17.37
CA TYR A 338 -15.94 -8.07 -17.01
C TYR A 338 -15.79 -8.54 -15.55
N VAL A 339 -14.92 -7.95 -14.76
CA VAL A 339 -14.76 -8.26 -13.34
C VAL A 339 -15.88 -7.57 -12.56
N THR A 340 -17.10 -8.12 -12.69
CA THR A 340 -18.35 -7.60 -12.15
C THR A 340 -19.14 -8.73 -11.52
N GLY A 341 -19.60 -8.56 -10.30
CA GLY A 341 -20.37 -9.59 -9.59
C GLY A 341 -20.41 -9.39 -8.09
N GLU A 342 -20.85 -10.42 -7.38
CA GLU A 342 -20.99 -10.47 -5.93
C GLU A 342 -20.08 -11.53 -5.33
N VAL A 343 -19.41 -11.17 -4.23
CA VAL A 343 -18.54 -12.07 -3.44
C VAL A 343 -19.03 -12.11 -2.00
N LYS A 344 -19.06 -13.30 -1.42
CA LYS A 344 -19.43 -13.55 -0.02
C LYS A 344 -18.29 -14.21 0.74
N PHE A 345 -18.04 -13.72 1.94
CA PHE A 345 -17.08 -14.25 2.88
C PHE A 345 -17.65 -14.44 4.27
N LYS A 346 -16.97 -15.29 5.05
CA LYS A 346 -17.06 -15.36 6.49
C LYS A 346 -15.70 -15.01 7.06
N LEU A 347 -15.64 -14.00 7.93
CA LEU A 347 -14.45 -13.62 8.66
C LEU A 347 -14.45 -14.34 10.00
N TYR A 348 -13.38 -15.06 10.30
CA TYR A 348 -13.30 -15.80 11.55
C TYR A 348 -11.84 -16.00 11.98
N LYS A 349 -11.49 -15.44 13.12
CA LYS A 349 -10.18 -15.64 13.78
C LYS A 349 -8.99 -15.57 12.82
N GLY A 350 -8.82 -14.43 12.16
CA GLY A 350 -7.73 -14.17 11.22
C GLY A 350 -7.91 -14.79 9.82
N ASN A 351 -8.99 -15.53 9.58
CA ASN A 351 -9.23 -16.19 8.29
C ASN A 351 -10.35 -15.52 7.50
N ILE A 352 -10.18 -15.50 6.18
CA ILE A 352 -11.21 -15.12 5.21
C ILE A 352 -11.68 -16.40 4.53
N ILE A 353 -12.89 -16.83 4.84
CA ILE A 353 -13.48 -18.09 4.36
C ILE A 353 -14.42 -17.78 3.21
N LYS A 354 -14.16 -18.33 2.03
CA LYS A 354 -15.02 -18.17 0.85
C LYS A 354 -16.41 -18.76 1.11
N ALA A 355 -17.47 -17.97 0.85
CA ALA A 355 -18.87 -18.35 1.07
C ALA A 355 -19.73 -18.27 -0.21
N GLY A 356 -19.14 -17.92 -1.33
CA GLY A 356 -19.78 -17.92 -2.63
C GLY A 356 -19.39 -16.72 -3.49
N THR A 357 -19.49 -16.90 -4.81
CA THR A 357 -19.24 -15.84 -5.80
C THR A 357 -20.19 -16.01 -6.97
N THR A 358 -20.76 -14.91 -7.45
CA THR A 358 -21.60 -14.88 -8.63
C THR A 358 -21.18 -13.76 -9.57
N SER A 359 -21.27 -14.00 -10.87
CA SER A 359 -21.00 -13.00 -11.90
C SER A 359 -21.84 -13.28 -13.14
N PRO A 360 -22.42 -12.25 -13.78
CA PRO A 360 -23.06 -12.38 -15.08
C PRO A 360 -22.03 -12.71 -16.21
N TYR A 361 -20.74 -12.51 -15.93
CA TYR A 361 -19.63 -12.78 -16.85
C TYR A 361 -18.81 -14.01 -16.45
N SER A 362 -19.40 -14.92 -15.67
CA SER A 362 -18.72 -16.14 -15.21
C SER A 362 -18.29 -17.00 -16.40
N LEU A 363 -17.03 -17.39 -16.40
CA LEU A 363 -16.49 -18.42 -17.33
C LEU A 363 -16.69 -19.85 -16.77
N TYR A 364 -17.12 -19.97 -15.50
CA TYR A 364 -17.46 -21.27 -14.93
C TYR A 364 -18.80 -21.75 -15.48
N ASN A 365 -18.77 -22.83 -16.24
CA ASN A 365 -19.96 -23.48 -16.77
C ASN A 365 -20.23 -24.76 -15.98
N GLU A 366 -21.28 -24.76 -15.17
CA GLU A 366 -21.65 -25.87 -14.31
C GLU A 366 -21.88 -27.18 -15.11
N SER A 367 -22.52 -27.08 -16.27
CA SER A 367 -22.79 -28.25 -17.11
C SER A 367 -21.53 -28.90 -17.70
N LEU A 368 -20.48 -28.08 -18.00
CA LEU A 368 -19.18 -28.58 -18.48
C LEU A 368 -18.32 -29.11 -17.32
N ALA A 369 -18.42 -28.51 -16.13
CA ALA A 369 -17.61 -28.88 -14.99
C ALA A 369 -18.20 -29.99 -14.12
N SER A 370 -19.48 -30.34 -14.34
CA SER A 370 -20.20 -31.32 -13.52
C SER A 370 -19.69 -32.75 -13.73
N PHE A 371 -19.52 -33.48 -12.63
CA PHE A 371 -19.24 -34.91 -12.61
C PHE A 371 -20.50 -35.78 -12.77
N THR A 372 -21.70 -35.17 -12.77
CA THR A 372 -22.97 -35.90 -12.73
C THR A 372 -23.85 -35.69 -13.95
N THR A 373 -23.58 -34.68 -14.78
CA THR A 373 -24.34 -34.39 -16.02
C THR A 373 -23.59 -34.91 -17.24
N GLY A 374 -24.34 -35.29 -18.28
CA GLY A 374 -23.80 -35.90 -19.50
C GLY A 374 -22.78 -35.01 -20.22
N ASP A 375 -22.08 -35.65 -21.12
CA ASP A 375 -20.94 -35.13 -21.84
C ASP A 375 -21.35 -34.02 -22.83
N LEU A 376 -20.92 -32.79 -22.59
CA LEU A 376 -21.13 -31.66 -23.49
C LEU A 376 -20.03 -31.53 -24.56
N TYR A 377 -18.98 -32.35 -24.48
CA TYR A 377 -17.92 -32.42 -25.47
C TYR A 377 -17.47 -33.89 -25.62
N ASP A 378 -16.83 -34.22 -26.74
CA ASP A 378 -16.30 -35.56 -26.98
C ASP A 378 -15.00 -35.77 -26.18
N HIS A 379 -15.03 -36.71 -25.23
CA HIS A 379 -13.86 -37.01 -24.38
C HIS A 379 -12.67 -37.53 -25.21
N HIS A 380 -12.90 -38.09 -26.44
CA HIS A 380 -11.85 -38.53 -27.34
C HIS A 380 -10.99 -37.38 -27.89
N ASP A 381 -11.48 -36.13 -27.86
CA ASP A 381 -10.68 -34.95 -28.23
C ASP A 381 -9.43 -34.82 -27.37
N ALA A 382 -9.48 -35.28 -26.11
CA ALA A 382 -8.35 -35.27 -25.20
C ALA A 382 -7.21 -36.21 -25.63
N ASP A 383 -7.50 -37.32 -26.35
CA ASP A 383 -6.49 -38.33 -26.76
C ASP A 383 -5.44 -37.69 -27.67
N GLY A 384 -5.90 -36.96 -28.70
CA GLY A 384 -5.02 -36.25 -29.63
C GLY A 384 -4.21 -35.15 -28.95
N PHE A 385 -4.87 -34.38 -28.11
CA PHE A 385 -4.23 -33.32 -27.35
C PHE A 385 -3.13 -33.87 -26.41
N ILE A 386 -3.44 -34.89 -25.60
CA ILE A 386 -2.49 -35.51 -24.66
C ILE A 386 -1.30 -36.12 -25.39
N THR A 387 -1.56 -36.77 -26.55
CA THR A 387 -0.51 -37.38 -27.37
C THR A 387 0.51 -36.35 -27.84
N LEU A 388 0.05 -35.23 -28.41
CA LEU A 388 0.94 -34.17 -28.91
C LEU A 388 1.58 -33.37 -27.76
N PHE A 389 0.83 -33.03 -26.73
CA PHE A 389 1.33 -32.29 -25.58
C PHE A 389 2.36 -33.08 -24.78
N GLY A 390 2.19 -34.42 -24.70
CA GLY A 390 3.11 -35.34 -24.03
C GLY A 390 4.33 -35.76 -24.89
N LEU A 391 4.35 -35.42 -26.19
CA LEU A 391 5.41 -35.86 -27.09
C LEU A 391 6.84 -35.49 -26.65
N PRO A 392 7.13 -34.26 -26.16
CA PRO A 392 8.47 -33.93 -25.66
C PRO A 392 8.91 -34.82 -24.49
N LEU A 393 7.99 -35.16 -23.59
CA LEU A 393 8.27 -36.08 -22.47
C LEU A 393 8.59 -37.48 -22.93
N LYS A 394 7.83 -37.96 -23.90
CA LYS A 394 8.05 -39.29 -24.52
C LYS A 394 9.42 -39.35 -25.22
N VAL A 395 9.76 -38.33 -26.01
CA VAL A 395 11.05 -38.25 -26.71
C VAL A 395 12.21 -38.23 -25.73
N ARG A 396 12.09 -37.42 -24.67
CA ARG A 396 13.08 -37.36 -23.59
C ARG A 396 13.28 -38.72 -22.92
N ALA A 397 12.18 -39.41 -22.58
CA ALA A 397 12.27 -40.72 -21.96
C ALA A 397 12.93 -41.78 -22.87
N MET A 398 12.63 -41.75 -24.17
CA MET A 398 13.28 -42.64 -25.17
C MET A 398 14.78 -42.37 -25.25
N MET A 399 15.20 -41.11 -25.32
CA MET A 399 16.62 -40.71 -25.35
C MET A 399 17.36 -41.18 -24.10
N LEU A 400 16.80 -40.97 -22.90
CA LEU A 400 17.44 -41.40 -21.66
C LEU A 400 17.61 -42.93 -21.60
N LYS A 401 16.60 -43.67 -22.03
CA LYS A 401 16.68 -45.13 -22.11
C LYS A 401 17.78 -45.62 -23.07
N GLU A 402 17.94 -44.96 -24.21
CA GLU A 402 18.98 -45.30 -25.19
C GLU A 402 20.39 -44.99 -24.61
N VAL A 403 20.56 -43.86 -23.95
CA VAL A 403 21.83 -43.49 -23.27
C VAL A 403 22.20 -44.48 -22.16
N GLU A 404 21.22 -44.96 -21.39
CA GLU A 404 21.46 -45.96 -20.34
C GLU A 404 21.84 -47.33 -20.93
N GLN A 405 21.23 -47.73 -22.04
CA GLN A 405 21.60 -48.96 -22.73
C GLN A 405 23.01 -48.90 -23.32
N ASN A 406 23.44 -47.75 -23.82
CA ASN A 406 24.78 -47.59 -24.40
C ASN A 406 25.88 -47.45 -23.35
N LYS A 407 25.55 -47.31 -22.06
CA LYS A 407 26.50 -47.29 -20.92
C LYS A 407 26.80 -48.69 -20.36
N LYS A 408 26.01 -49.69 -20.74
CA LYS A 408 26.21 -51.12 -20.40
C LYS A 408 26.99 -51.82 -21.48
#